data_d91ada152fbd6e058697a9f510c7a673
#
_entry.id   d91ada152fbd6e058697a9f510c7a673
#
_cell.length_a   1.000
_cell.length_b   1.000
_cell.length_c   1.000
_cell.angle_alpha   90.00
_cell.angle_beta   90.00
_cell.angle_gamma   90.00
#
_symmetry.space_group_name_H-M   'P 1'
#
loop_
_entity.id
_entity.type
_entity.pdbx_description
1 polymer ?
#
loop_
_entity_poly.entity_id
_entity_poly.type
_entity_poly.pdbx_seq_one_letter_code
_entity_poly.pdbx_strand_id
1 'polypeptide(L)'
;SRKTLRKRFSPSPQAPQATQPVEGTTGKVAFYATCYGNYTTPDLGDDFLKVFEHNNIRIELVPREACCGMPKLELGDLESVEALKEQNIPVLAKLVDEGYDLIAPIPSCVLMYKQELPLMFPDDPDVMKVQKAFFDPFEYLYLRHKAGHLNLDFKASLGDISYQVACHLRVQNIGNKTRDILSLLPDTSVHTIERCSGHDGTYAVKSETRAKSVKIARPVVKQVNTKTPAHFASDCPMAAVHIVNLADSVDLGAHPMTLLRMGYGL
;
A
#
# COMPACT_ATOMS: atom_id res chain seq x y z
N SER A 1 4.12 11.11 22.90
CA SER A 1 3.56 11.23 21.54
C SER A 1 4.39 10.39 20.60
N ARG A 2 3.78 9.44 19.89
CA ARG A 2 4.47 8.68 18.85
C ARG A 2 4.94 9.65 17.77
N LYS A 3 6.20 9.53 17.35
CA LYS A 3 6.71 10.29 16.21
C LYS A 3 5.95 9.88 14.95
N THR A 4 5.59 10.84 14.10
CA THR A 4 4.99 10.57 12.79
C THR A 4 5.96 9.79 11.89
N LEU A 5 5.45 9.10 10.86
CA LEU A 5 6.27 8.40 9.88
C LEU A 5 7.34 9.34 9.32
N ARG A 6 6.99 10.53 8.86
CA ARG A 6 7.93 11.52 8.30
C ARG A 6 9.06 11.90 9.28
N LYS A 7 8.80 11.91 10.58
CA LYS A 7 9.84 12.20 11.61
C LYS A 7 10.72 11.00 11.93
N ARG A 8 10.28 9.79 11.59
CA ARG A 8 11.01 8.54 11.82
C ARG A 8 11.80 8.09 10.59
N PHE A 9 11.29 8.43 9.40
CA PHE A 9 11.85 7.98 8.14
C PHE A 9 13.28 8.52 7.97
N SER A 10 14.25 7.62 8.09
CA SER A 10 15.67 7.92 8.00
C SER A 10 16.35 6.81 7.21
N PRO A 11 16.68 7.06 5.93
CA PRO A 11 17.44 6.11 5.13
C PRO A 11 18.73 5.66 5.82
N SER A 12 19.07 4.40 5.64
CA SER A 12 20.32 3.83 6.18
C SER A 12 21.54 4.55 5.59
N PRO A 13 22.64 4.68 6.35
CA PRO A 13 23.92 5.12 5.79
C PRO A 13 24.42 4.23 4.63
N GLN A 14 23.95 2.98 4.57
CA GLN A 14 24.22 2.02 3.50
C GLN A 14 23.15 2.01 2.42
N ALA A 15 22.18 2.93 2.47
CA ALA A 15 21.12 3.03 1.45
C ALA A 15 21.72 3.09 0.03
N PRO A 16 21.10 2.42 -0.95
CA PRO A 16 21.61 2.40 -2.33
C PRO A 16 21.79 3.81 -2.89
N GLN A 17 23.01 4.13 -3.28
CA GLN A 17 23.32 5.41 -3.92
C GLN A 17 23.11 5.37 -5.42
N ALA A 18 23.37 4.21 -6.03
CA ALA A 18 23.16 3.98 -7.46
C ALA A 18 21.78 3.37 -7.69
N THR A 19 21.08 3.89 -8.69
CA THR A 19 19.84 3.29 -9.18
C THR A 19 20.15 2.13 -10.11
N GLN A 20 19.32 1.11 -10.09
CA GLN A 20 19.38 -0.02 -11.02
C GLN A 20 18.08 -0.08 -11.84
N PRO A 21 17.96 0.71 -12.91
CA PRO A 21 16.76 0.69 -13.74
C PRO A 21 16.63 -0.66 -14.44
N VAL A 22 15.40 -1.12 -14.54
CA VAL A 22 15.01 -2.31 -15.31
C VAL A 22 13.77 -1.97 -16.12
N GLU A 23 13.35 -2.84 -17.02
CA GLU A 23 12.12 -2.62 -17.77
C GLU A 23 10.95 -2.35 -16.82
N GLY A 24 10.29 -1.22 -16.99
CA GLY A 24 9.12 -0.79 -16.23
C GLY A 24 9.40 -0.13 -14.86
N THR A 25 10.66 -0.09 -14.37
CA THR A 25 10.98 0.58 -13.09
C THR A 25 12.36 1.23 -13.10
N THR A 26 12.50 2.38 -12.43
CA THR A 26 13.77 3.14 -12.36
C THR A 26 14.73 2.64 -11.28
N GLY A 27 14.24 1.88 -10.29
CA GLY A 27 15.04 1.48 -9.11
C GLY A 27 15.20 2.60 -8.07
N LYS A 28 14.44 3.68 -8.20
CA LYS A 28 14.44 4.85 -7.35
C LYS A 28 13.00 5.30 -7.12
N VAL A 29 12.56 5.31 -5.87
CA VAL A 29 11.14 5.62 -5.55
C VAL A 29 11.01 6.81 -4.64
N ALA A 30 10.00 7.63 -4.89
CA ALA A 30 9.51 8.63 -3.95
C ALA A 30 8.28 8.06 -3.23
N PHE A 31 8.39 7.94 -1.92
CA PHE A 31 7.38 7.38 -1.04
C PHE A 31 6.42 8.46 -0.56
N TYR A 32 5.20 8.39 -1.04
CA TYR A 32 4.09 9.23 -0.61
C TYR A 32 3.52 8.64 0.68
N ALA A 33 3.88 9.22 1.85
CA ALA A 33 3.60 8.63 3.15
C ALA A 33 2.12 8.51 3.49
N THR A 34 1.27 9.29 2.86
CA THR A 34 -0.17 9.44 3.10
C THR A 34 -0.53 9.99 4.48
N CYS A 35 -1.73 10.56 4.64
CA CYS A 35 -2.19 11.01 5.95
C CYS A 35 -2.34 9.84 6.94
N TYR A 36 -2.87 8.71 6.49
CA TYR A 36 -3.07 7.53 7.34
C TYR A 36 -1.73 6.89 7.74
N GLY A 37 -0.83 6.66 6.80
CA GLY A 37 0.51 6.12 7.08
C GLY A 37 1.30 7.03 8.02
N ASN A 38 1.24 8.35 7.79
CA ASN A 38 2.01 9.30 8.59
C ASN A 38 1.55 9.39 10.05
N TYR A 39 0.25 9.35 10.32
CA TYR A 39 -0.29 9.64 11.66
C TYR A 39 -0.84 8.42 12.38
N THR A 40 -1.36 7.42 11.67
CA THR A 40 -2.06 6.27 12.27
C THR A 40 -1.18 5.01 12.30
N THR A 41 -0.43 4.74 11.23
CA THR A 41 0.45 3.58 11.12
C THR A 41 1.90 3.97 10.79
N PRO A 42 2.56 4.78 11.65
CA PRO A 42 3.90 5.31 11.34
C PRO A 42 4.99 4.23 11.21
N ASP A 43 4.81 3.07 11.87
CA ASP A 43 5.74 1.93 11.81
C ASP A 43 5.83 1.33 10.40
N LEU A 44 4.77 1.48 9.60
CA LEU A 44 4.74 0.99 8.23
C LEU A 44 5.81 1.64 7.34
N GLY A 45 6.17 2.90 7.59
CA GLY A 45 7.27 3.56 6.88
C GLY A 45 8.63 2.89 7.10
N ASP A 46 8.86 2.36 8.30
CA ASP A 46 10.10 1.63 8.62
C ASP A 46 10.14 0.29 7.85
N ASP A 47 8.98 -0.39 7.73
CA ASP A 47 8.88 -1.64 6.95
C ASP A 47 9.18 -1.40 5.47
N PHE A 48 8.60 -0.34 4.88
CA PHE A 48 8.87 0.04 3.49
C PHE A 48 10.35 0.37 3.28
N LEU A 49 10.91 1.21 4.13
CA LEU A 49 12.31 1.61 4.05
C LEU A 49 13.24 0.39 4.04
N LYS A 50 13.08 -0.50 5.02
CA LYS A 50 13.91 -1.71 5.16
C LYS A 50 13.78 -2.65 3.97
N VAL A 51 12.56 -2.93 3.51
CA VAL A 51 12.32 -3.85 2.39
C VAL A 51 12.88 -3.27 1.09
N PHE A 52 12.68 -1.99 0.82
CA PHE A 52 13.15 -1.37 -0.42
C PHE A 52 14.69 -1.28 -0.44
N GLU A 53 15.31 -0.83 0.64
CA GLU A 53 16.78 -0.80 0.76
C GLU A 53 17.40 -2.19 0.64
N HIS A 54 16.79 -3.22 1.27
CA HIS A 54 17.24 -4.61 1.17
C HIS A 54 17.21 -5.16 -0.27
N ASN A 55 16.32 -4.61 -1.10
CA ASN A 55 16.19 -4.94 -2.52
C ASN A 55 16.97 -3.99 -3.44
N ASN A 56 17.93 -3.24 -2.90
CA ASN A 56 18.72 -2.26 -3.64
C ASN A 56 17.87 -1.23 -4.41
N ILE A 57 16.73 -0.84 -3.83
CA ILE A 57 15.87 0.21 -4.35
C ILE A 57 16.06 1.46 -3.48
N ARG A 58 16.50 2.55 -4.09
CA ARG A 58 16.60 3.84 -3.40
C ARG A 58 15.19 4.34 -3.08
N ILE A 59 14.93 4.67 -1.82
CA ILE A 59 13.62 5.16 -1.36
C ILE A 59 13.77 6.47 -0.60
N GLU A 60 13.02 7.49 -0.98
CA GLU A 60 13.00 8.80 -0.35
C GLU A 60 11.57 9.24 -0.10
N LEU A 61 11.34 10.08 0.91
CA LEU A 61 10.02 10.67 1.12
C LEU A 61 9.72 11.75 0.07
N VAL A 62 8.48 11.81 -0.38
CA VAL A 62 7.96 12.99 -1.07
C VAL A 62 8.18 14.21 -0.15
N PRO A 63 8.87 15.26 -0.57
CA PRO A 63 9.30 16.36 0.32
C PRO A 63 8.13 17.04 1.02
N ARG A 64 7.04 17.25 0.29
CA ARG A 64 5.81 17.87 0.76
C ARG A 64 4.61 17.18 0.13
N GLU A 65 3.65 16.80 0.95
CA GLU A 65 2.40 16.17 0.51
C GLU A 65 1.20 16.71 1.29
N ALA A 66 0.06 16.81 0.64
CA ALA A 66 -1.25 16.99 1.23
C ALA A 66 -2.00 15.65 1.25
N CYS A 67 -3.26 15.59 1.65
CA CYS A 67 -4.10 14.41 1.47
C CYS A 67 -4.24 14.07 -0.03
N CYS A 68 -4.34 12.79 -0.39
CA CYS A 68 -4.56 12.39 -1.79
C CYS A 68 -5.91 12.84 -2.36
N GLY A 69 -6.89 13.12 -1.51
CA GLY A 69 -8.23 13.56 -1.92
C GLY A 69 -9.28 12.46 -1.93
N MET A 70 -8.93 11.18 -1.81
CA MET A 70 -9.91 10.07 -1.89
C MET A 70 -11.12 10.26 -0.94
N PRO A 71 -10.96 10.63 0.36
CA PRO A 71 -12.12 10.83 1.22
C PRO A 71 -13.04 11.99 0.78
N LYS A 72 -12.48 12.97 0.07
CA LYS A 72 -13.23 14.08 -0.51
C LYS A 72 -14.01 13.64 -1.75
N LEU A 73 -13.37 12.84 -2.60
CA LEU A 73 -14.00 12.25 -3.78
C LEU A 73 -15.19 11.37 -3.38
N GLU A 74 -15.03 10.51 -2.39
CA GLU A 74 -16.10 9.64 -1.86
C GLU A 74 -17.30 10.43 -1.31
N LEU A 75 -17.10 11.66 -0.87
CA LEU A 75 -18.14 12.58 -0.41
C LEU A 75 -18.72 13.47 -1.53
N GLY A 76 -18.18 13.40 -2.75
CA GLY A 76 -18.55 14.26 -3.87
C GLY A 76 -18.03 15.71 -3.75
N ASP A 77 -17.09 15.98 -2.87
CA ASP A 77 -16.45 17.28 -2.67
C ASP A 77 -15.34 17.50 -3.71
N LEU A 78 -15.74 17.69 -4.97
CA LEU A 78 -14.82 17.76 -6.12
C LEU A 78 -13.94 19.01 -6.08
N GLU A 79 -14.43 20.11 -5.53
CA GLU A 79 -13.66 21.36 -5.36
C GLU A 79 -12.45 21.11 -4.42
N SER A 80 -12.67 20.43 -3.31
CA SER A 80 -11.57 20.05 -2.42
C SER A 80 -10.60 19.04 -3.07
N VAL A 81 -11.09 18.15 -3.94
CA VAL A 81 -10.22 17.24 -4.70
C VAL A 81 -9.30 18.02 -5.62
N GLU A 82 -9.84 18.97 -6.37
CA GLU A 82 -9.05 19.84 -7.26
C GLU A 82 -7.99 20.63 -6.47
N ALA A 83 -8.39 21.27 -5.37
CA ALA A 83 -7.46 22.02 -4.51
C ALA A 83 -6.33 21.16 -3.95
N LEU A 84 -6.57 19.89 -3.65
CA LEU A 84 -5.56 18.92 -3.20
C LEU A 84 -4.67 18.45 -4.36
N LYS A 85 -5.23 18.28 -5.56
CA LYS A 85 -4.48 17.98 -6.78
C LYS A 85 -3.47 19.09 -7.06
N GLU A 86 -3.89 20.35 -7.02
CA GLU A 86 -3.00 21.52 -7.24
C GLU A 86 -1.83 21.59 -6.24
N GLN A 87 -1.98 21.03 -5.05
CA GLN A 87 -0.91 20.98 -4.06
C GLN A 87 0.07 19.82 -4.30
N ASN A 88 -0.45 18.66 -4.74
CA ASN A 88 0.35 17.42 -4.84
C ASN A 88 0.99 17.24 -6.21
N ILE A 89 0.23 17.44 -7.31
CA ILE A 89 0.69 17.11 -8.67
C ILE A 89 1.98 17.83 -9.06
N PRO A 90 2.17 19.15 -8.81
CA PRO A 90 3.43 19.78 -9.19
C PRO A 90 4.66 19.19 -8.47
N VAL A 91 4.50 18.79 -7.22
CA VAL A 91 5.60 18.16 -6.45
C VAL A 91 5.91 16.76 -6.98
N LEU A 92 4.88 15.97 -7.26
CA LEU A 92 5.02 14.62 -7.76
C LEU A 92 5.57 14.60 -9.20
N ALA A 93 5.07 15.46 -10.08
CA ALA A 93 5.54 15.60 -11.46
C ALA A 93 7.03 15.97 -11.51
N LYS A 94 7.47 16.89 -10.65
CA LYS A 94 8.88 17.25 -10.52
C LYS A 94 9.74 16.02 -10.12
N LEU A 95 9.30 15.20 -9.17
CA LEU A 95 10.01 13.99 -8.78
C LEU A 95 10.09 12.99 -9.94
N VAL A 96 9.03 12.86 -10.74
CA VAL A 96 9.06 12.04 -11.96
C VAL A 96 10.08 12.56 -12.96
N ASP A 97 10.14 13.87 -13.17
CA ASP A 97 11.16 14.51 -14.05
C ASP A 97 12.59 14.29 -13.53
N GLU A 98 12.75 14.14 -12.21
CA GLU A 98 14.02 13.75 -11.57
C GLU A 98 14.29 12.23 -11.61
N GLY A 99 13.44 11.45 -12.26
CA GLY A 99 13.59 10.00 -12.50
C GLY A 99 13.11 9.12 -11.34
N TYR A 100 12.23 9.62 -10.45
CA TYR A 100 11.60 8.79 -9.44
C TYR A 100 10.35 8.10 -9.98
N ASP A 101 10.19 6.82 -9.63
CA ASP A 101 8.87 6.20 -9.58
C ASP A 101 8.16 6.60 -8.29
N LEU A 102 6.85 6.54 -8.25
CA LEU A 102 6.04 6.95 -7.11
C LEU A 102 5.34 5.75 -6.50
N ILE A 103 5.34 5.64 -5.17
CA ILE A 103 4.61 4.61 -4.43
C ILE A 103 3.90 5.17 -3.22
N ALA A 104 2.84 4.50 -2.77
CA ALA A 104 2.17 4.82 -1.51
C ALA A 104 1.75 3.53 -0.77
N PRO A 105 1.71 3.54 0.58
CA PRO A 105 1.40 2.35 1.37
C PRO A 105 -0.10 2.04 1.43
N ILE A 106 -0.96 2.93 0.96
CA ILE A 106 -2.41 2.82 1.07
C ILE A 106 -3.05 2.74 -0.32
N PRO A 107 -3.76 1.64 -0.65
CA PRO A 107 -4.30 1.40 -1.99
C PRO A 107 -5.24 2.49 -2.51
N SER A 108 -6.01 3.14 -1.65
CA SER A 108 -6.88 4.25 -2.04
C SER A 108 -6.10 5.45 -2.55
N CYS A 109 -4.93 5.74 -1.97
CA CYS A 109 -4.07 6.82 -2.44
C CYS A 109 -3.40 6.45 -3.77
N VAL A 110 -3.00 5.19 -3.96
CA VAL A 110 -2.48 4.69 -5.24
C VAL A 110 -3.55 4.81 -6.33
N LEU A 111 -4.78 4.34 -6.04
CA LEU A 111 -5.92 4.43 -6.96
C LEU A 111 -6.18 5.87 -7.38
N MET A 112 -6.14 6.81 -6.43
CA MET A 112 -6.38 8.23 -6.68
C MET A 112 -5.48 8.77 -7.80
N TYR A 113 -4.17 8.48 -7.75
CA TYR A 113 -3.21 8.95 -8.74
C TYR A 113 -3.19 8.08 -10.02
N LYS A 114 -3.49 6.81 -9.94
CA LYS A 114 -3.47 5.92 -11.12
C LYS A 114 -4.74 6.01 -11.97
N GLN A 115 -5.90 6.31 -11.37
CA GLN A 115 -7.19 6.25 -12.08
C GLN A 115 -8.09 7.46 -11.86
N GLU A 116 -8.33 7.87 -10.61
CA GLU A 116 -9.37 8.86 -10.32
C GLU A 116 -9.01 10.26 -10.83
N LEU A 117 -7.82 10.75 -10.51
CA LEU A 117 -7.37 12.06 -11.01
C LEU A 117 -7.23 12.09 -12.55
N PRO A 118 -6.66 11.08 -13.22
CA PRO A 118 -6.67 11.02 -14.69
C PRO A 118 -8.06 11.05 -15.34
N LEU A 119 -9.06 10.44 -14.69
CA LEU A 119 -10.45 10.48 -15.16
C LEU A 119 -11.08 11.87 -14.99
N MET A 120 -10.73 12.56 -13.91
CA MET A 120 -11.24 13.91 -13.62
C MET A 120 -10.51 14.99 -14.42
N PHE A 121 -9.23 14.82 -14.68
CA PHE A 121 -8.34 15.82 -15.30
C PHE A 121 -7.54 15.19 -16.46
N PRO A 122 -8.20 14.66 -17.51
CA PRO A 122 -7.53 13.94 -18.59
C PRO A 122 -6.61 14.79 -19.45
N ASP A 123 -6.84 16.10 -19.47
CA ASP A 123 -6.07 17.07 -20.28
C ASP A 123 -4.90 17.70 -19.48
N ASP A 124 -4.72 17.36 -18.20
CA ASP A 124 -3.62 17.83 -17.38
C ASP A 124 -2.36 16.95 -17.61
N PRO A 125 -1.31 17.49 -18.29
CA PRO A 125 -0.15 16.69 -18.65
C PRO A 125 0.65 16.20 -17.45
N ASP A 126 0.64 16.93 -16.33
CA ASP A 126 1.35 16.54 -15.12
C ASP A 126 0.58 15.44 -14.35
N VAL A 127 -0.75 15.46 -14.35
CA VAL A 127 -1.59 14.36 -13.87
C VAL A 127 -1.28 13.09 -14.65
N MET A 128 -1.24 13.17 -15.99
CA MET A 128 -0.94 12.02 -16.85
C MET A 128 0.51 11.52 -16.70
N LYS A 129 1.46 12.41 -16.40
CA LYS A 129 2.83 12.06 -16.08
C LYS A 129 2.91 11.29 -14.76
N VAL A 130 2.29 11.81 -13.71
CA VAL A 130 2.22 11.19 -12.38
C VAL A 130 1.53 9.82 -12.45
N GLN A 131 0.43 9.69 -13.20
CA GLN A 131 -0.27 8.43 -13.42
C GLN A 131 0.68 7.31 -13.88
N LYS A 132 1.49 7.59 -14.88
CA LYS A 132 2.40 6.59 -15.50
C LYS A 132 3.52 6.15 -14.56
N ALA A 133 3.92 7.01 -13.64
CA ALA A 133 5.01 6.77 -12.70
C ALA A 133 4.53 6.26 -11.33
N PHE A 134 3.21 6.22 -11.10
CA PHE A 134 2.65 5.78 -9.81
C PHE A 134 2.36 4.28 -9.82
N PHE A 135 2.93 3.55 -8.86
CA PHE A 135 2.80 2.11 -8.72
C PHE A 135 2.16 1.74 -7.38
N ASP A 136 1.41 0.64 -7.38
CA ASP A 136 1.22 -0.12 -6.15
C ASP A 136 2.56 -0.72 -5.71
N PRO A 137 2.88 -0.75 -4.40
CA PRO A 137 4.18 -1.24 -3.95
C PRO A 137 4.51 -2.68 -4.35
N PHE A 138 3.50 -3.57 -4.33
CA PHE A 138 3.71 -4.96 -4.72
C PHE A 138 3.73 -5.14 -6.25
N GLU A 139 3.02 -4.29 -6.99
CA GLU A 139 3.21 -4.19 -8.45
C GLU A 139 4.67 -3.83 -8.77
N TYR A 140 5.22 -2.82 -8.08
CA TYR A 140 6.61 -2.40 -8.25
C TYR A 140 7.59 -3.54 -7.96
N LEU A 141 7.47 -4.19 -6.80
CA LEU A 141 8.33 -5.31 -6.42
C LEU A 141 8.17 -6.51 -7.37
N TYR A 142 6.96 -6.75 -7.88
CA TYR A 142 6.71 -7.80 -8.86
C TYR A 142 7.44 -7.53 -10.19
N LEU A 143 7.42 -6.31 -10.70
CA LEU A 143 8.18 -5.91 -11.89
C LEU A 143 9.69 -6.13 -11.67
N ARG A 144 10.20 -5.74 -10.51
CA ARG A 144 11.59 -6.02 -10.11
C ARG A 144 11.90 -7.51 -10.06
N HIS A 145 11.00 -8.32 -9.52
CA HIS A 145 11.11 -9.78 -9.49
C HIS A 145 11.18 -10.37 -10.91
N LYS A 146 10.28 -9.96 -11.79
CA LYS A 146 10.25 -10.42 -13.20
C LYS A 146 11.54 -10.09 -13.95
N ALA A 147 12.18 -8.99 -13.62
CA ALA A 147 13.46 -8.57 -14.17
C ALA A 147 14.69 -9.22 -13.49
N GLY A 148 14.50 -10.11 -12.50
CA GLY A 148 15.58 -10.74 -11.74
C GLY A 148 16.28 -9.83 -10.72
N HIS A 149 15.64 -8.73 -10.33
CA HIS A 149 16.18 -7.71 -9.42
C HIS A 149 15.45 -7.63 -8.06
N LEU A 150 14.74 -8.68 -7.67
CA LEU A 150 14.23 -8.86 -6.31
C LEU A 150 15.15 -9.82 -5.55
N ASN A 151 15.52 -9.47 -4.34
CA ASN A 151 16.27 -10.37 -3.46
C ASN A 151 15.35 -11.53 -3.03
N LEU A 152 15.78 -12.78 -3.26
CA LEU A 152 15.05 -13.98 -2.90
C LEU A 152 15.66 -14.71 -1.70
N ASP A 153 16.64 -14.12 -1.02
CA ASP A 153 17.28 -14.70 0.17
C ASP A 153 16.43 -14.46 1.42
N PHE A 154 15.27 -15.13 1.46
CA PHE A 154 14.38 -15.11 2.60
C PHE A 154 14.95 -15.93 3.78
N LYS A 155 14.76 -15.43 5.00
CA LYS A 155 15.29 -16.03 6.25
C LYS A 155 14.21 -16.72 7.08
N ALA A 156 12.94 -16.48 6.81
CA ALA A 156 11.84 -17.02 7.58
C ALA A 156 10.70 -17.50 6.69
N SER A 157 10.09 -18.60 7.12
CA SER A 157 8.79 -19.09 6.66
C SER A 157 7.69 -18.41 7.45
N LEU A 158 6.55 -18.12 6.82
CA LEU A 158 5.40 -17.49 7.48
C LEU A 158 4.18 -18.42 7.60
N GLY A 159 4.28 -19.66 7.08
CA GLY A 159 3.17 -20.61 7.13
C GLY A 159 1.94 -20.13 6.36
N ASP A 160 0.75 -20.36 6.91
CA ASP A 160 -0.50 -20.00 6.26
C ASP A 160 -0.85 -18.54 6.50
N ILE A 161 -1.04 -17.81 5.41
CA ILE A 161 -1.48 -16.40 5.41
C ILE A 161 -2.89 -16.33 4.83
N SER A 162 -3.86 -15.80 5.57
CA SER A 162 -5.12 -15.33 4.99
C SER A 162 -4.96 -13.88 4.55
N TYR A 163 -5.04 -13.63 3.25
CA TYR A 163 -4.83 -12.33 2.65
C TYR A 163 -6.14 -11.76 2.08
N GLN A 164 -6.67 -10.70 2.70
CA GLN A 164 -7.83 -9.97 2.17
C GLN A 164 -7.35 -8.92 1.17
N VAL A 165 -7.77 -9.06 -0.07
CA VAL A 165 -7.48 -8.10 -1.14
C VAL A 165 -8.31 -6.84 -0.95
N ALA A 166 -7.65 -5.71 -0.74
CA ALA A 166 -8.32 -4.42 -0.56
C ALA A 166 -9.12 -4.02 -1.81
N CYS A 167 -10.30 -3.41 -1.62
CA CYS A 167 -11.17 -3.02 -2.74
C CYS A 167 -10.46 -2.09 -3.72
N HIS A 168 -9.78 -1.06 -3.21
CA HIS A 168 -9.03 -0.09 -4.04
C HIS A 168 -7.75 -0.67 -4.68
N LEU A 169 -7.29 -1.84 -4.23
CA LEU A 169 -6.27 -2.59 -4.96
C LEU A 169 -6.89 -3.38 -6.12
N ARG A 170 -8.03 -4.04 -5.88
CA ARG A 170 -8.71 -4.84 -6.91
C ARG A 170 -9.09 -4.04 -8.14
N VAL A 171 -9.63 -2.83 -7.94
CA VAL A 171 -10.05 -1.96 -9.06
C VAL A 171 -8.90 -1.41 -9.88
N GLN A 172 -7.66 -1.47 -9.39
CA GLN A 172 -6.48 -1.10 -10.19
C GLN A 172 -6.19 -2.08 -11.33
N ASN A 173 -6.80 -3.26 -11.33
CA ASN A 173 -6.69 -4.28 -12.38
C ASN A 173 -5.26 -4.80 -12.64
N ILE A 174 -4.39 -4.73 -11.62
CA ILE A 174 -2.99 -5.17 -11.71
C ILE A 174 -2.80 -6.67 -11.41
N GLY A 175 -3.86 -7.39 -11.04
CA GLY A 175 -3.79 -8.77 -10.56
C GLY A 175 -3.29 -8.89 -9.11
N ASN A 176 -3.14 -10.12 -8.61
CA ASN A 176 -2.82 -10.40 -7.21
C ASN A 176 -1.30 -10.30 -6.93
N LYS A 177 -0.66 -9.16 -7.20
CA LYS A 177 0.80 -8.97 -7.06
C LYS A 177 1.30 -9.17 -5.64
N THR A 178 0.53 -8.75 -4.64
CA THR A 178 0.83 -8.99 -3.22
C THR A 178 0.92 -10.49 -2.92
N ARG A 179 -0.06 -11.28 -3.35
CA ARG A 179 -0.02 -12.75 -3.21
C ARG A 179 1.19 -13.32 -3.93
N ASP A 180 1.44 -12.91 -5.16
CA ASP A 180 2.50 -13.46 -5.99
C ASP A 180 3.88 -13.25 -5.33
N ILE A 181 4.14 -12.07 -4.75
CA ILE A 181 5.38 -11.79 -4.03
C ILE A 181 5.46 -12.55 -2.69
N LEU A 182 4.40 -12.56 -1.88
CA LEU A 182 4.42 -13.29 -0.61
C LEU A 182 4.54 -14.81 -0.79
N SER A 183 4.07 -15.34 -1.92
CA SER A 183 4.21 -16.77 -2.26
C SER A 183 5.65 -17.17 -2.65
N LEU A 184 6.58 -16.23 -2.77
CA LEU A 184 8.00 -16.52 -2.96
C LEU A 184 8.71 -16.92 -1.66
N LEU A 185 8.10 -16.64 -0.50
CA LEU A 185 8.67 -17.02 0.79
C LEU A 185 8.62 -18.55 0.96
N PRO A 186 9.67 -19.17 1.56
CA PRO A 186 9.70 -20.62 1.77
C PRO A 186 8.56 -21.06 2.70
N ASP A 187 8.02 -22.25 2.45
CA ASP A 187 6.96 -22.88 3.25
C ASP A 187 5.83 -21.92 3.66
N THR A 188 5.42 -21.07 2.71
CA THR A 188 4.39 -20.05 2.91
C THR A 188 3.25 -20.22 1.92
N SER A 189 2.03 -20.36 2.44
CA SER A 189 0.81 -20.49 1.63
C SER A 189 -0.05 -19.23 1.77
N VAL A 190 -0.45 -18.61 0.67
CA VAL A 190 -1.26 -17.40 0.69
C VAL A 190 -2.68 -17.67 0.20
N HIS A 191 -3.64 -17.64 1.12
CA HIS A 191 -5.06 -17.79 0.83
C HIS A 191 -5.71 -16.43 0.57
N THR A 192 -6.01 -16.15 -0.69
CA THR A 192 -6.60 -14.90 -1.13
C THR A 192 -8.11 -14.85 -0.84
N ILE A 193 -8.55 -13.77 -0.19
CA ILE A 193 -9.96 -13.50 0.13
C ILE A 193 -10.39 -12.23 -0.62
N GLU A 194 -11.14 -12.41 -1.71
CA GLU A 194 -11.66 -11.32 -2.54
C GLU A 194 -13.08 -10.93 -2.14
N ARG A 195 -13.24 -10.45 -0.92
CA ARG A 195 -14.53 -10.00 -0.37
C ARG A 195 -14.39 -8.63 0.26
N CYS A 196 -15.49 -7.87 0.28
CA CYS A 196 -15.54 -6.58 0.92
C CYS A 196 -15.29 -6.71 2.42
N SER A 197 -14.41 -5.88 2.96
CA SER A 197 -14.13 -5.80 4.39
C SER A 197 -15.29 -5.18 5.21
N GLY A 198 -16.21 -4.49 4.55
CA GLY A 198 -17.26 -3.69 5.20
C GLY A 198 -16.78 -2.37 5.79
N HIS A 199 -15.48 -2.04 5.63
CA HIS A 199 -14.93 -0.80 6.20
C HIS A 199 -15.42 0.44 5.47
N ASP A 200 -15.29 0.48 4.14
CA ASP A 200 -15.78 1.52 3.22
C ASP A 200 -15.68 2.96 3.79
N GLY A 201 -14.52 3.56 3.68
CA GLY A 201 -14.23 4.89 4.20
C GLY A 201 -14.51 5.02 5.70
N THR A 202 -15.71 5.48 6.06
CA THR A 202 -16.12 5.68 7.45
C THR A 202 -17.21 4.71 7.93
N TYR A 203 -17.64 3.76 7.10
CA TYR A 203 -18.78 2.88 7.37
C TYR A 203 -18.61 2.04 8.65
N ALA A 204 -17.40 1.57 8.90
CA ALA A 204 -17.09 0.76 10.07
C ALA A 204 -16.99 1.57 11.38
N VAL A 205 -16.82 2.89 11.29
CA VAL A 205 -16.58 3.75 12.49
C VAL A 205 -17.78 4.60 12.88
N LYS A 206 -18.75 4.79 11.98
CA LYS A 206 -19.99 5.50 12.29
C LYS A 206 -21.00 4.58 12.98
N SER A 207 -21.63 5.05 14.06
CA SER A 207 -22.62 4.27 14.83
C SER A 207 -23.79 3.82 13.97
N GLU A 208 -24.32 4.69 13.12
CA GLU A 208 -25.48 4.45 12.26
C GLU A 208 -25.24 3.42 11.16
N THR A 209 -23.97 3.22 10.74
CA THR A 209 -23.61 2.26 9.68
C THR A 209 -22.95 1.00 10.21
N ARG A 210 -22.51 1.00 11.49
CA ARG A 210 -21.75 -0.10 12.10
C ARG A 210 -22.38 -1.48 11.92
N ALA A 211 -23.68 -1.61 12.17
CA ALA A 211 -24.37 -2.89 12.04
C ALA A 211 -24.35 -3.43 10.59
N LYS A 212 -24.48 -2.55 9.62
CA LYS A 212 -24.38 -2.88 8.19
C LYS A 212 -22.93 -3.28 7.82
N SER A 213 -21.96 -2.53 8.28
CA SER A 213 -20.53 -2.81 8.10
C SER A 213 -20.17 -4.22 8.59
N VAL A 214 -20.57 -4.56 9.83
CA VAL A 214 -20.37 -5.90 10.41
C VAL A 214 -21.02 -6.98 9.56
N LYS A 215 -22.25 -6.76 9.08
CA LYS A 215 -22.97 -7.72 8.21
C LYS A 215 -22.21 -7.96 6.90
N ILE A 216 -21.67 -6.91 6.28
CA ILE A 216 -20.89 -7.00 5.04
C ILE A 216 -19.58 -7.77 5.28
N ALA A 217 -18.90 -7.55 6.43
CA ALA A 217 -17.65 -8.21 6.78
C ALA A 217 -17.78 -9.72 7.09
N ARG A 218 -18.97 -10.22 7.47
CA ARG A 218 -19.18 -11.62 7.88
C ARG A 218 -18.56 -12.67 6.95
N PRO A 219 -18.68 -12.58 5.60
CA PRO A 219 -18.09 -13.58 4.71
C PRO A 219 -16.55 -13.62 4.78
N VAL A 220 -15.88 -12.48 4.99
CA VAL A 220 -14.42 -12.43 5.20
C VAL A 220 -14.07 -13.06 6.54
N VAL A 221 -14.71 -12.61 7.60
CA VAL A 221 -14.49 -13.09 8.98
C VAL A 221 -14.68 -14.61 9.05
N LYS A 222 -15.74 -15.14 8.44
CA LYS A 222 -15.97 -16.59 8.37
C LYS A 222 -14.82 -17.34 7.71
N GLN A 223 -14.29 -16.83 6.59
CA GLN A 223 -13.16 -17.46 5.91
C GLN A 223 -11.89 -17.44 6.76
N VAL A 224 -11.58 -16.31 7.40
CA VAL A 224 -10.43 -16.17 8.31
C VAL A 224 -10.54 -17.16 9.47
N ASN A 225 -11.70 -17.18 10.16
CA ASN A 225 -11.94 -18.08 11.30
C ASN A 225 -11.89 -19.58 10.90
N THR A 226 -12.34 -19.92 9.70
CA THR A 226 -12.30 -21.31 9.22
C THR A 226 -10.87 -21.77 8.90
N LYS A 227 -10.02 -20.85 8.41
CA LYS A 227 -8.62 -21.15 8.03
C LYS A 227 -7.68 -21.17 9.21
N THR A 228 -8.00 -20.46 10.29
CA THR A 228 -7.11 -20.27 11.46
C THR A 228 -5.65 -20.03 11.03
N PRO A 229 -5.39 -18.99 10.24
CA PRO A 229 -4.08 -18.78 9.64
C PRO A 229 -3.03 -18.37 10.67
N ALA A 230 -1.75 -18.61 10.36
CA ALA A 230 -0.64 -18.07 11.16
C ALA A 230 -0.58 -16.54 11.10
N HIS A 231 -0.95 -15.97 9.95
CA HIS A 231 -1.00 -14.52 9.74
C HIS A 231 -2.25 -14.11 8.98
N PHE A 232 -2.80 -12.94 9.35
CA PHE A 232 -3.82 -12.26 8.56
C PHE A 232 -3.26 -10.93 8.01
N ALA A 233 -3.50 -10.67 6.72
CA ALA A 233 -3.01 -9.46 6.06
C ALA A 233 -4.06 -8.80 5.15
N SER A 234 -3.93 -7.49 5.02
CA SER A 234 -4.57 -6.69 3.96
C SER A 234 -3.70 -5.48 3.63
N ASP A 235 -3.65 -5.08 2.35
CA ASP A 235 -2.96 -3.85 1.93
C ASP A 235 -3.63 -2.60 2.51
N CYS A 236 -4.89 -2.69 2.90
CA CYS A 236 -5.60 -1.62 3.59
C CYS A 236 -5.57 -1.85 5.11
N PRO A 237 -4.76 -1.09 5.88
CA PRO A 237 -4.69 -1.26 7.33
C PRO A 237 -6.03 -1.06 8.04
N MET A 238 -6.88 -0.19 7.51
CA MET A 238 -8.22 0.05 8.06
C MET A 238 -9.12 -1.18 7.92
N ALA A 239 -9.07 -1.84 6.76
CA ALA A 239 -9.77 -3.10 6.50
C ALA A 239 -9.22 -4.22 7.40
N ALA A 240 -7.90 -4.30 7.55
CA ALA A 240 -7.26 -5.29 8.42
C ALA A 240 -7.74 -5.16 9.86
N VAL A 241 -7.68 -3.96 10.44
CA VAL A 241 -8.16 -3.69 11.82
C VAL A 241 -9.64 -4.02 11.97
N HIS A 242 -10.47 -3.65 10.98
CA HIS A 242 -11.91 -3.93 11.07
C HIS A 242 -12.21 -5.44 11.07
N ILE A 243 -11.54 -6.21 10.22
CA ILE A 243 -11.73 -7.66 10.15
C ILE A 243 -11.23 -8.35 11.42
N VAL A 244 -10.04 -8.00 11.92
CA VAL A 244 -9.48 -8.55 13.16
C VAL A 244 -10.40 -8.30 14.36
N ASN A 245 -10.97 -7.10 14.48
CA ASN A 245 -11.93 -6.79 15.55
C ASN A 245 -13.21 -7.63 15.50
N LEU A 246 -13.45 -8.39 14.45
CA LEU A 246 -14.63 -9.25 14.26
C LEU A 246 -14.28 -10.74 14.20
N ALA A 247 -13.01 -11.07 14.01
CA ALA A 247 -12.53 -12.44 13.90
C ALA A 247 -12.11 -12.98 15.28
N ASP A 248 -12.26 -14.29 15.47
CA ASP A 248 -11.90 -14.97 16.73
C ASP A 248 -10.55 -15.70 16.63
N SER A 249 -10.05 -15.91 15.41
CA SER A 249 -8.85 -16.72 15.13
C SER A 249 -7.57 -15.94 14.89
N VAL A 250 -7.65 -14.61 14.89
CA VAL A 250 -6.50 -13.72 14.65
C VAL A 250 -6.59 -12.49 15.54
N ASP A 251 -5.48 -12.14 16.16
CA ASP A 251 -5.39 -10.98 17.08
C ASP A 251 -4.76 -9.76 16.43
N LEU A 252 -4.10 -9.92 15.28
CA LEU A 252 -3.38 -8.85 14.59
C LEU A 252 -3.56 -8.94 13.07
N GLY A 253 -3.88 -7.80 12.47
CA GLY A 253 -3.86 -7.63 11.01
C GLY A 253 -2.59 -6.92 10.56
N ALA A 254 -1.79 -7.60 9.75
CA ALA A 254 -0.55 -7.05 9.21
C ALA A 254 -0.77 -6.36 7.86
N HIS A 255 0.05 -5.36 7.56
CA HIS A 255 0.25 -4.96 6.18
C HIS A 255 1.16 -5.99 5.47
N PRO A 256 0.92 -6.37 4.21
CA PRO A 256 1.77 -7.33 3.51
C PRO A 256 3.25 -6.98 3.49
N MET A 257 3.59 -5.68 3.47
CA MET A 257 4.98 -5.21 3.56
C MET A 257 5.65 -5.60 4.88
N THR A 258 4.90 -5.60 5.99
CA THR A 258 5.37 -6.09 7.29
C THR A 258 5.70 -7.57 7.23
N LEU A 259 4.85 -8.37 6.58
CA LEU A 259 5.09 -9.80 6.39
C LEU A 259 6.32 -10.06 5.50
N LEU A 260 6.46 -9.30 4.42
CA LEU A 260 7.64 -9.42 3.55
C LEU A 260 8.92 -9.06 4.31
N ARG A 261 8.90 -7.99 5.12
CA ARG A 261 10.02 -7.63 6.01
C ARG A 261 10.36 -8.78 6.97
N MET A 262 9.35 -9.39 7.59
CA MET A 262 9.55 -10.57 8.46
C MET A 262 10.17 -11.73 7.70
N GLY A 263 9.71 -12.00 6.48
CA GLY A 263 10.28 -13.03 5.62
C GLY A 263 11.76 -12.82 5.32
N TYR A 264 12.23 -11.56 5.22
CA TYR A 264 13.65 -11.24 5.10
C TYR A 264 14.43 -11.32 6.42
N GLY A 265 13.76 -11.38 7.58
CA GLY A 265 14.40 -11.34 8.90
C GLY A 265 14.91 -9.96 9.32
N LEU A 266 14.28 -8.86 8.87
CA LEU A 266 14.70 -7.46 9.05
C LEU A 266 14.01 -6.78 10.26
#